data_110930649dc3420197888887f4f94333
#
_entry.id   110930649dc3420197888887f4f94333
#
_cell.length_a   1.000
_cell.length_b   1.000
_cell.length_c   1.000
_cell.angle_alpha   90.00
_cell.angle_beta   90.00
_cell.angle_gamma   90.00
#
_symmetry.space_group_name_H-M   'P 1'
#
loop_
_entity.id
_entity.type
_entity.pdbx_description
1 polymer ?
#
loop_
_entity_poly.entity_id
_entity_poly.type
_entity_poly.pdbx_seq_one_letter_code
_entity_poly.pdbx_strand_id
1 'polypeptide(L)'
;MVEHRQTRYKVSLEDYEARYAGRRYEYIDGYAVPMGPEIEFNGEIIVSPTKSDHGELVSFVDRLFGNFVWERKLGKVYGAETGFVMDQESGQIRAADLAFISKDRVDKVQPGEWLPFPPDLAIEIISEYERAKDIRNKALLYMKNGTALLLLFYPSDKVIDVYRPDQPIITLRPGDTLDCGDVLPGFSVPVSEIFAVLDDLENE
;
A
#
# COMPACT_ATOMS: atom_id res chain seq x y z
N MET A 1 9.05 26.52 -6.79
CA MET A 1 8.36 25.29 -6.36
C MET A 1 7.26 25.03 -7.38
N VAL A 2 7.40 24.00 -8.20
CA VAL A 2 6.33 23.59 -9.12
C VAL A 2 5.30 22.86 -8.27
N GLU A 3 4.09 23.39 -8.19
CA GLU A 3 2.96 22.73 -7.53
C GLU A 3 2.59 21.51 -8.37
N HIS A 4 3.06 20.33 -8.01
CA HIS A 4 2.58 19.09 -8.59
C HIS A 4 1.14 18.86 -8.11
N ARG A 5 0.17 19.41 -8.84
CA ARG A 5 -1.21 18.95 -8.73
C ARG A 5 -1.25 17.52 -9.25
N GLN A 6 -1.61 16.58 -8.41
CA GLN A 6 -1.90 15.22 -8.85
C GLN A 6 -3.06 15.32 -9.85
N THR A 7 -2.81 14.96 -11.09
CA THR A 7 -3.82 14.94 -12.16
C THR A 7 -4.89 13.93 -11.78
N ARG A 8 -6.16 14.25 -12.02
CA ARG A 8 -7.29 13.35 -11.79
C ARG A 8 -8.20 13.38 -13.00
N TYR A 9 -8.55 12.22 -13.51
CA TYR A 9 -9.41 12.10 -14.69
C TYR A 9 -10.79 11.62 -14.25
N LYS A 10 -11.83 12.46 -14.43
CA LYS A 10 -13.20 12.08 -14.11
C LYS A 10 -13.67 11.04 -15.10
N VAL A 11 -14.05 9.86 -14.62
CA VAL A 11 -14.42 8.71 -15.44
C VAL A 11 -15.50 7.88 -14.74
N SER A 12 -16.27 7.12 -15.51
CA SER A 12 -17.10 6.04 -14.97
C SER A 12 -16.23 4.84 -14.56
N LEU A 13 -16.76 3.89 -13.80
CA LEU A 13 -16.06 2.66 -13.48
C LEU A 13 -15.75 1.86 -14.75
N GLU A 14 -16.70 1.79 -15.69
CA GLU A 14 -16.52 1.11 -17.00
C GLU A 14 -15.38 1.74 -17.81
N ASP A 15 -15.31 3.07 -17.88
CA ASP A 15 -14.21 3.78 -18.55
C ASP A 15 -12.87 3.57 -17.83
N TYR A 16 -12.89 3.48 -16.49
CA TYR A 16 -11.69 3.16 -15.74
C TYR A 16 -11.18 1.76 -16.06
N GLU A 17 -12.05 0.75 -16.03
CA GLU A 17 -11.69 -0.63 -16.39
C GLU A 17 -11.10 -0.73 -17.79
N ALA A 18 -11.72 -0.04 -18.77
CA ALA A 18 -11.30 -0.09 -20.16
C ALA A 18 -9.97 0.64 -20.44
N ARG A 19 -9.64 1.71 -19.69
CA ARG A 19 -8.59 2.67 -20.08
C ARG A 19 -7.46 2.82 -19.05
N TYR A 20 -7.71 2.55 -17.78
CA TYR A 20 -6.78 2.86 -16.68
C TYR A 20 -6.40 1.64 -15.84
N ALA A 21 -7.24 0.62 -15.75
CA ALA A 21 -6.93 -0.60 -15.02
C ALA A 21 -5.64 -1.25 -15.56
N GLY A 22 -4.75 -1.69 -14.66
CA GLY A 22 -3.44 -2.24 -15.00
C GLY A 22 -2.41 -1.23 -15.53
N ARG A 23 -2.68 0.08 -15.42
CA ARG A 23 -1.77 1.17 -15.84
C ARG A 23 -1.29 2.03 -14.68
N ARG A 24 -1.30 1.53 -13.44
CA ARG A 24 -0.90 2.23 -12.23
C ARG A 24 -1.78 3.45 -11.90
N TYR A 25 -3.08 3.28 -12.06
CA TYR A 25 -4.11 4.22 -11.60
C TYR A 25 -5.01 3.52 -10.59
N GLU A 26 -5.52 4.29 -9.64
CA GLU A 26 -6.57 3.90 -8.72
C GLU A 26 -7.90 4.53 -9.12
N TYR A 27 -9.03 3.93 -8.74
CA TYR A 27 -10.35 4.53 -8.93
C TYR A 27 -10.88 5.08 -7.61
N ILE A 28 -10.98 6.41 -7.50
CA ILE A 28 -11.32 7.10 -6.27
C ILE A 28 -12.38 8.17 -6.55
N ASP A 29 -13.55 8.05 -5.92
CA ASP A 29 -14.64 9.04 -6.00
C ASP A 29 -15.04 9.42 -7.44
N GLY A 30 -15.05 8.47 -8.36
CA GLY A 30 -15.35 8.71 -9.77
C GLY A 30 -14.20 9.31 -10.59
N TYR A 31 -12.96 9.15 -10.12
CA TYR A 31 -11.76 9.60 -10.81
C TYR A 31 -10.73 8.50 -10.95
N ALA A 32 -10.09 8.41 -12.12
CA ALA A 32 -8.82 7.71 -12.26
C ALA A 32 -7.71 8.61 -11.70
N VAL A 33 -6.97 8.11 -10.71
CA VAL A 33 -5.94 8.83 -9.97
C VAL A 33 -4.61 8.08 -10.17
N PRO A 34 -3.57 8.72 -10.75
CA PRO A 34 -2.29 8.05 -10.94
C PRO A 34 -1.62 7.76 -9.60
N MET A 35 -1.00 6.59 -9.46
CA MET A 35 -0.27 6.13 -8.28
C MET A 35 1.12 6.78 -8.13
N GLY A 36 1.50 7.63 -9.08
CA GLY A 36 2.77 8.35 -9.10
C GLY A 36 2.75 9.50 -10.11
N PRO A 37 3.87 10.21 -10.31
CA PRO A 37 3.97 11.24 -11.31
C PRO A 37 3.71 10.70 -12.71
N GLU A 38 2.97 11.45 -13.52
CA GLU A 38 2.80 11.17 -14.94
C GLU A 38 3.96 11.76 -15.72
N ILE A 39 4.47 10.99 -16.67
CA ILE A 39 5.53 11.41 -17.60
C ILE A 39 5.10 11.13 -19.05
N GLU A 40 5.58 11.93 -19.97
CA GLU A 40 5.42 11.66 -21.40
C GLU A 40 6.57 10.76 -21.88
N PHE A 41 6.24 9.61 -22.47
CA PHE A 41 7.20 8.69 -23.06
C PHE A 41 6.70 8.22 -24.42
N ASN A 42 7.47 8.49 -25.47
CA ASN A 42 7.12 8.17 -26.88
C ASN A 42 5.73 8.69 -27.33
N GLY A 43 5.31 9.85 -26.82
CA GLY A 43 4.01 10.45 -27.15
C GLY A 43 2.82 9.90 -26.35
N GLU A 44 3.08 9.02 -25.39
CA GLU A 44 2.07 8.51 -24.46
C GLU A 44 2.30 9.04 -23.05
N ILE A 45 1.20 9.29 -22.32
CA ILE A 45 1.27 9.63 -20.90
C ILE A 45 1.24 8.33 -20.12
N ILE A 46 2.29 8.10 -19.33
CA ILE A 46 2.42 6.93 -18.43
C ILE A 46 2.66 7.39 -17.01
N VAL A 47 2.26 6.57 -16.03
CA VAL A 47 2.66 6.77 -14.63
C VAL A 47 4.09 6.31 -14.45
N SER A 48 4.95 7.20 -13.92
CA SER A 48 6.37 6.92 -13.71
C SER A 48 6.59 5.67 -12.88
N PRO A 49 7.58 4.83 -13.22
CA PRO A 49 8.06 3.78 -12.31
C PRO A 49 8.54 4.36 -10.98
N THR A 50 8.57 3.52 -9.95
CA THR A 50 9.15 3.86 -8.64
C THR A 50 10.68 3.92 -8.70
N LYS A 51 11.30 4.59 -7.72
CA LYS A 51 12.76 4.63 -7.57
C LYS A 51 13.30 3.34 -6.92
N SER A 52 14.62 3.15 -6.95
CA SER A 52 15.30 1.95 -6.46
C SER A 52 15.02 1.66 -4.98
N ASP A 53 15.16 2.66 -4.12
CA ASP A 53 14.95 2.59 -2.69
C ASP A 53 13.54 2.11 -2.31
N HIS A 54 12.52 2.66 -2.98
CA HIS A 54 11.13 2.21 -2.81
C HIS A 54 10.99 0.73 -3.24
N GLY A 55 11.50 0.37 -4.42
CA GLY A 55 11.41 -1.00 -4.93
C GLY A 55 12.17 -2.01 -4.06
N GLU A 56 13.31 -1.62 -3.52
CA GLU A 56 14.11 -2.44 -2.62
C GLU A 56 13.39 -2.71 -1.29
N LEU A 57 12.84 -1.66 -0.68
CA LEU A 57 12.07 -1.80 0.56
C LEU A 57 10.79 -2.60 0.34
N VAL A 58 10.03 -2.37 -0.77
CA VAL A 58 8.87 -3.20 -1.13
C VAL A 58 9.26 -4.68 -1.22
N SER A 59 10.35 -4.99 -1.93
CA SER A 59 10.82 -6.36 -2.11
C SER A 59 11.22 -7.02 -0.79
N PHE A 60 11.86 -6.27 0.11
CA PHE A 60 12.25 -6.77 1.43
C PHE A 60 11.01 -7.03 2.31
N VAL A 61 10.10 -6.06 2.37
CA VAL A 61 8.85 -6.15 3.16
C VAL A 61 7.97 -7.29 2.66
N ASP A 62 7.85 -7.46 1.32
CA ASP A 62 7.10 -8.58 0.74
C ASP A 62 7.65 -9.94 1.20
N ARG A 63 8.96 -10.14 1.15
CA ARG A 63 9.59 -11.38 1.65
C ARG A 63 9.37 -11.58 3.14
N LEU A 64 9.49 -10.52 3.93
CA LEU A 64 9.36 -10.57 5.39
C LEU A 64 7.94 -11.01 5.80
N PHE A 65 6.93 -10.32 5.30
CA PHE A 65 5.53 -10.63 5.59
C PHE A 65 5.06 -11.90 4.87
N GLY A 66 5.45 -12.07 3.61
CA GLY A 66 5.09 -13.22 2.79
C GLY A 66 5.57 -14.53 3.38
N ASN A 67 6.84 -14.62 3.79
CA ASN A 67 7.40 -15.82 4.44
C ASN A 67 6.68 -16.11 5.76
N PHE A 68 6.46 -15.09 6.60
CA PHE A 68 5.77 -15.27 7.87
C PHE A 68 4.36 -15.81 7.70
N VAL A 69 3.59 -15.23 6.77
CA VAL A 69 2.21 -15.64 6.47
C VAL A 69 2.17 -17.04 5.87
N TRP A 70 3.08 -17.34 4.94
CA TRP A 70 3.17 -18.63 4.26
C TRP A 70 3.50 -19.78 5.22
N GLU A 71 4.54 -19.62 6.03
CA GLU A 71 4.98 -20.65 6.98
C GLU A 71 3.91 -21.01 8.00
N ARG A 72 3.15 -20.01 8.45
CA ARG A 72 2.09 -20.15 9.47
C ARG A 72 0.71 -20.41 8.90
N LYS A 73 0.57 -20.39 7.55
CA LYS A 73 -0.69 -20.59 6.84
C LYS A 73 -1.82 -19.65 7.30
N LEU A 74 -1.46 -18.38 7.55
CA LEU A 74 -2.38 -17.38 8.09
C LEU A 74 -3.33 -16.81 7.04
N GLY A 75 -3.00 -16.90 5.76
CA GLY A 75 -3.77 -16.34 4.66
C GLY A 75 -2.93 -16.18 3.40
N LYS A 76 -3.14 -15.07 2.69
CA LYS A 76 -2.38 -14.71 1.47
C LYS A 76 -1.88 -13.27 1.55
N VAL A 77 -0.68 -13.05 1.01
CA VAL A 77 -0.11 -11.74 0.75
C VAL A 77 -0.27 -11.42 -0.73
N TYR A 78 -0.56 -10.15 -1.02
CA TYR A 78 -0.74 -9.61 -2.37
C TYR A 78 0.23 -8.44 -2.53
N GLY A 79 0.99 -8.46 -3.61
CA GLY A 79 1.95 -7.41 -3.93
C GLY A 79 1.32 -6.17 -4.55
N ALA A 80 2.14 -5.20 -4.87
CA ALA A 80 1.77 -3.93 -5.47
C ALA A 80 0.87 -4.10 -6.71
N GLU A 81 0.05 -3.08 -6.97
CA GLU A 81 -0.89 -3.01 -8.09
C GLU A 81 -2.09 -3.98 -7.99
N THR A 82 -2.19 -4.81 -6.95
CA THR A 82 -3.37 -5.62 -6.71
C THR A 82 -4.54 -4.76 -6.23
N GLY A 83 -5.62 -4.73 -7.00
CA GLY A 83 -6.80 -3.89 -6.71
C GLY A 83 -7.69 -4.48 -5.61
N PHE A 84 -8.07 -3.65 -4.66
CA PHE A 84 -9.03 -3.94 -3.60
C PHE A 84 -10.22 -2.99 -3.71
N VAL A 85 -11.43 -3.52 -3.77
CA VAL A 85 -12.66 -2.72 -3.70
C VAL A 85 -12.84 -2.28 -2.25
N MET A 86 -12.55 -1.01 -1.98
CA MET A 86 -12.59 -0.45 -0.63
C MET A 86 -14.02 -0.24 -0.15
N ASP A 87 -14.91 0.16 -1.07
CA ASP A 87 -16.30 0.48 -0.78
C ASP A 87 -17.17 0.02 -1.96
N GLN A 88 -18.10 -0.89 -1.68
CA GLN A 88 -18.98 -1.47 -2.69
C GLN A 88 -19.98 -0.46 -3.30
N GLU A 89 -20.39 0.57 -2.55
CA GLU A 89 -21.37 1.54 -3.03
C GLU A 89 -20.74 2.54 -4.01
N SER A 90 -19.56 3.05 -3.67
CA SER A 90 -18.82 4.00 -4.52
C SER A 90 -17.93 3.31 -5.56
N GLY A 91 -17.67 2.00 -5.41
CA GLY A 91 -16.81 1.24 -6.29
C GLY A 91 -15.33 1.68 -6.19
N GLN A 92 -14.90 2.29 -5.09
CA GLN A 92 -13.52 2.74 -4.93
C GLN A 92 -12.54 1.56 -4.94
N ILE A 93 -11.49 1.67 -5.76
CA ILE A 93 -10.44 0.65 -5.91
C ILE A 93 -9.11 1.26 -5.51
N ARG A 94 -8.42 0.59 -4.59
CA ARG A 94 -7.08 0.93 -4.13
C ARG A 94 -6.12 -0.24 -4.32
N ALA A 95 -4.86 0.08 -4.53
CA ALA A 95 -3.78 -0.90 -4.56
C ALA A 95 -2.70 -0.47 -3.57
N ALA A 96 -2.50 -1.23 -2.52
CA ALA A 96 -1.41 -1.03 -1.57
C ALA A 96 -0.09 -1.58 -2.14
N ASP A 97 1.06 -1.11 -1.63
CA ASP A 97 2.36 -1.69 -1.98
C ASP A 97 2.46 -3.14 -1.51
N LEU A 98 1.85 -3.47 -0.36
CA LEU A 98 1.63 -4.83 0.11
C LEU A 98 0.30 -4.93 0.85
N ALA A 99 -0.40 -6.05 0.70
CA ALA A 99 -1.63 -6.31 1.43
C ALA A 99 -1.70 -7.77 1.91
N PHE A 100 -2.38 -7.98 3.03
CA PHE A 100 -2.65 -9.31 3.56
C PHE A 100 -4.14 -9.53 3.71
N ILE A 101 -4.58 -10.74 3.34
CA ILE A 101 -5.94 -11.26 3.55
C ILE A 101 -5.85 -12.51 4.41
N SER A 102 -6.59 -12.53 5.50
CA SER A 102 -6.67 -13.65 6.42
C SER A 102 -7.31 -14.89 5.78
N LYS A 103 -6.95 -16.05 6.29
CA LYS A 103 -7.33 -17.35 5.73
C LYS A 103 -8.83 -17.53 5.56
N ASP A 104 -9.64 -17.05 6.49
CA ASP A 104 -11.10 -17.14 6.47
C ASP A 104 -11.79 -16.23 5.45
N ARG A 105 -11.02 -15.33 4.81
CA ARG A 105 -11.48 -14.44 3.74
C ARG A 105 -10.97 -14.83 2.36
N VAL A 106 -9.91 -15.65 2.29
CA VAL A 106 -9.27 -16.03 1.01
C VAL A 106 -10.25 -16.75 0.07
N ASP A 107 -11.17 -17.56 0.58
CA ASP A 107 -12.15 -18.30 -0.23
C ASP A 107 -13.17 -17.40 -0.94
N LYS A 108 -13.25 -16.13 -0.56
CA LYS A 108 -14.11 -15.12 -1.21
C LYS A 108 -13.43 -14.42 -2.39
N VAL A 109 -12.16 -14.69 -2.63
CA VAL A 109 -11.37 -14.09 -3.72
C VAL A 109 -11.55 -14.92 -4.99
N GLN A 110 -12.01 -14.28 -6.06
CA GLN A 110 -12.13 -14.90 -7.37
C GLN A 110 -10.85 -14.67 -8.18
N PRO A 111 -10.26 -15.71 -8.79
CA PRO A 111 -9.10 -15.54 -9.66
C PRO A 111 -9.38 -14.61 -10.85
N GLY A 112 -8.49 -13.66 -11.08
CA GLY A 112 -8.60 -12.72 -12.22
C GLY A 112 -9.46 -11.49 -11.94
N GLU A 113 -10.13 -11.42 -10.79
CA GLU A 113 -10.95 -10.28 -10.37
C GLU A 113 -10.23 -9.44 -9.31
N TRP A 114 -10.65 -8.21 -9.12
CA TRP A 114 -10.27 -7.41 -7.96
C TRP A 114 -10.79 -8.07 -6.68
N LEU A 115 -10.06 -7.88 -5.58
CA LEU A 115 -10.54 -8.37 -4.29
C LEU A 115 -11.78 -7.56 -3.88
N PRO A 116 -12.93 -8.21 -3.60
CA PRO A 116 -14.21 -7.52 -3.41
C PRO A 116 -14.37 -6.88 -2.02
N PHE A 117 -13.29 -6.64 -1.30
CA PHE A 117 -13.27 -6.09 0.05
C PHE A 117 -11.88 -5.50 0.38
N PRO A 118 -11.79 -4.58 1.36
CA PRO A 118 -10.53 -4.04 1.87
C PRO A 118 -9.61 -5.13 2.46
N PRO A 119 -8.29 -4.95 2.43
CA PRO A 119 -7.35 -5.87 3.07
C PRO A 119 -7.46 -5.85 4.60
N ASP A 120 -7.06 -6.95 5.25
CA ASP A 120 -6.94 -7.01 6.71
C ASP A 120 -5.74 -6.20 7.20
N LEU A 121 -4.62 -6.28 6.46
CA LEU A 121 -3.44 -5.43 6.61
C LEU A 121 -3.12 -4.78 5.26
N ALA A 122 -2.84 -3.49 5.28
CA ALA A 122 -2.23 -2.77 4.17
C ALA A 122 -0.89 -2.16 4.60
N ILE A 123 0.07 -2.16 3.68
CA ILE A 123 1.35 -1.48 3.82
C ILE A 123 1.52 -0.54 2.64
N GLU A 124 1.84 0.70 2.94
CA GLU A 124 2.16 1.75 1.96
C GLU A 124 3.55 2.30 2.25
N ILE A 125 4.39 2.37 1.25
CA ILE A 125 5.73 2.97 1.34
C ILE A 125 5.64 4.36 0.79
N ILE A 126 5.70 5.33 1.70
CA ILE A 126 5.44 6.74 1.41
C ILE A 126 6.65 7.36 0.71
N SER A 127 6.40 7.95 -0.44
CA SER A 127 7.41 8.68 -1.18
C SER A 127 7.54 10.11 -0.62
N GLU A 128 8.74 10.69 -0.71
CA GLU A 128 9.03 12.08 -0.31
C GLU A 128 8.20 13.15 -1.07
N TYR A 129 7.58 12.76 -2.19
CA TYR A 129 6.74 13.65 -3.00
C TYR A 129 5.27 13.60 -2.64
N GLU A 130 4.85 12.65 -1.79
CA GLU A 130 3.46 12.56 -1.35
C GLU A 130 3.13 13.67 -0.36
N ARG A 131 1.95 14.28 -0.54
CA ARG A 131 1.50 15.36 0.34
C ARG A 131 0.89 14.79 1.60
N ALA A 132 1.18 15.39 2.74
CA ALA A 132 0.62 14.98 4.03
C ALA A 132 -0.92 14.87 4.02
N LYS A 133 -1.62 15.73 3.26
CA LYS A 133 -3.08 15.65 3.09
C LYS A 133 -3.50 14.37 2.38
N ASP A 134 -2.79 13.96 1.33
CA ASP A 134 -3.14 12.79 0.51
C ASP A 134 -2.83 11.51 1.28
N ILE A 135 -1.71 11.47 2.01
CA ILE A 135 -1.37 10.39 2.96
C ILE A 135 -2.46 10.22 4.02
N ARG A 136 -2.90 11.34 4.63
CA ARG A 136 -3.98 11.31 5.63
C ARG A 136 -5.29 10.81 5.03
N ASN A 137 -5.67 11.27 3.84
CA ASN A 137 -6.89 10.82 3.18
C ASN A 137 -6.82 9.33 2.85
N LYS A 138 -5.66 8.83 2.40
CA LYS A 138 -5.40 7.42 2.17
C LYS A 138 -5.61 6.61 3.46
N ALA A 139 -4.99 7.03 4.56
CA ALA A 139 -5.13 6.35 5.85
C ALA A 139 -6.59 6.33 6.34
N LEU A 140 -7.30 7.46 6.25
CA LEU A 140 -8.71 7.53 6.61
C LEU A 140 -9.59 6.60 5.77
N LEU A 141 -9.29 6.45 4.47
CA LEU A 141 -10.02 5.55 3.60
C LEU A 141 -9.86 4.09 4.03
N TYR A 142 -8.64 3.63 4.30
CA TYR A 142 -8.38 2.28 4.81
C TYR A 142 -9.14 2.02 6.12
N MET A 143 -9.00 2.92 7.09
CA MET A 143 -9.62 2.75 8.41
C MET A 143 -11.15 2.76 8.33
N LYS A 144 -11.75 3.71 7.58
CA LYS A 144 -13.20 3.82 7.41
C LYS A 144 -13.82 2.57 6.79
N ASN A 145 -13.10 1.92 5.88
CA ASN A 145 -13.60 0.78 5.13
C ASN A 145 -13.23 -0.58 5.76
N GLY A 146 -12.68 -0.59 6.97
CA GLY A 146 -12.54 -1.81 7.78
C GLY A 146 -11.21 -2.55 7.64
N THR A 147 -10.16 -1.91 7.11
CA THR A 147 -8.79 -2.42 7.24
C THR A 147 -8.42 -2.44 8.72
N ALA A 148 -8.01 -3.59 9.24
CA ALA A 148 -7.72 -3.76 10.66
C ALA A 148 -6.35 -3.21 11.08
N LEU A 149 -5.40 -3.18 10.14
CA LEU A 149 -4.06 -2.62 10.35
C LEU A 149 -3.56 -1.94 9.08
N LEU A 150 -3.18 -0.67 9.18
CA LEU A 150 -2.45 0.03 8.12
C LEU A 150 -1.10 0.47 8.64
N LEU A 151 -0.06 0.17 7.89
CA LEU A 151 1.31 0.55 8.16
C LEU A 151 1.78 1.51 7.07
N LEU A 152 2.17 2.73 7.46
CA LEU A 152 2.79 3.69 6.56
C LEU A 152 4.30 3.76 6.85
N PHE A 153 5.09 3.32 5.89
CA PHE A 153 6.54 3.31 5.99
C PHE A 153 7.11 4.60 5.40
N TYR A 154 7.95 5.29 6.14
CA TYR A 154 8.65 6.51 5.71
C TYR A 154 10.13 6.22 5.58
N PRO A 155 10.63 5.87 4.39
CA PRO A 155 12.03 5.47 4.19
C PRO A 155 13.04 6.54 4.59
N SER A 156 12.77 7.82 4.26
CA SER A 156 13.65 8.96 4.56
C SER A 156 13.87 9.18 6.07
N ASP A 157 12.84 8.94 6.88
CA ASP A 157 12.88 9.13 8.33
C ASP A 157 13.12 7.82 9.08
N LYS A 158 13.10 6.68 8.37
CA LYS A 158 13.17 5.31 8.93
C LYS A 158 12.15 5.08 10.04
N VAL A 159 10.91 5.54 9.85
CA VAL A 159 9.81 5.38 10.82
C VAL A 159 8.60 4.70 10.18
N ILE A 160 7.74 4.13 11.03
CA ILE A 160 6.51 3.48 10.62
C ILE A 160 5.35 4.06 11.43
N ASP A 161 4.36 4.64 10.76
CA ASP A 161 3.09 4.99 11.39
C ASP A 161 2.15 3.80 11.36
N VAL A 162 1.66 3.44 12.53
CA VAL A 162 0.75 2.30 12.76
C VAL A 162 -0.65 2.82 13.03
N TYR A 163 -1.58 2.47 12.15
CA TYR A 163 -3.00 2.81 12.28
C TYR A 163 -3.82 1.57 12.61
N ARG A 164 -4.64 1.66 13.64
CA ARG A 164 -5.65 0.67 14.02
C ARG A 164 -6.99 1.37 14.25
N PRO A 165 -8.13 0.71 13.95
CA PRO A 165 -9.45 1.28 14.24
C PRO A 165 -9.57 1.71 15.71
N ASP A 166 -10.12 2.91 15.92
CA ASP A 166 -10.41 3.47 17.24
C ASP A 166 -9.22 3.60 18.19
N GLN A 167 -8.00 3.60 17.66
CA GLN A 167 -6.76 3.77 18.44
C GLN A 167 -5.97 5.00 17.98
N PRO A 168 -5.17 5.60 18.88
CA PRO A 168 -4.21 6.63 18.49
C PRO A 168 -3.19 6.07 17.48
N ILE A 169 -2.74 6.92 16.57
CA ILE A 169 -1.62 6.61 15.68
C ILE A 169 -0.35 6.46 16.52
N ILE A 170 0.38 5.37 16.28
CA ILE A 170 1.67 5.11 16.93
C ILE A 170 2.75 5.25 15.86
N THR A 171 3.75 6.09 16.08
CA THR A 171 4.94 6.19 15.23
C THR A 171 6.07 5.38 15.85
N LEU A 172 6.47 4.29 15.19
CA LEU A 172 7.61 3.46 15.57
C LEU A 172 8.90 3.99 14.93
N ARG A 173 9.99 3.94 15.72
CA ARG A 173 11.32 4.43 15.36
C ARG A 173 12.35 3.28 15.37
N PRO A 174 13.58 3.46 14.88
CA PRO A 174 14.59 2.38 14.80
C PRO A 174 14.87 1.63 16.11
N GLY A 175 14.58 2.18 17.27
CA GLY A 175 14.70 1.51 18.58
C GLY A 175 13.48 0.67 18.98
N ASP A 176 12.39 0.76 18.22
CA ASP A 176 11.14 0.08 18.52
C ASP A 176 11.02 -1.24 17.74
N THR A 177 9.99 -2.01 18.09
CA THR A 177 9.64 -3.26 17.41
C THR A 177 8.27 -3.12 16.78
N LEU A 178 8.14 -3.48 15.51
CA LEU A 178 6.86 -3.60 14.82
C LEU A 178 6.20 -4.90 15.24
N ASP A 179 5.00 -4.79 15.82
CA ASP A 179 4.11 -5.89 16.16
C ASP A 179 2.76 -5.68 15.45
N CYS A 180 2.27 -6.71 14.77
CA CYS A 180 1.01 -6.66 14.04
C CYS A 180 -0.22 -7.10 14.87
N GLY A 181 -0.04 -7.44 16.14
CA GLY A 181 -1.12 -7.84 17.03
C GLY A 181 -1.90 -9.05 16.50
N ASP A 182 -3.22 -8.98 16.66
CA ASP A 182 -4.12 -10.06 16.25
C ASP A 182 -4.25 -10.25 14.74
N VAL A 183 -3.81 -9.26 13.94
CA VAL A 183 -3.86 -9.36 12.47
C VAL A 183 -2.84 -10.37 11.94
N LEU A 184 -1.61 -10.35 12.50
CA LEU A 184 -0.59 -11.37 12.25
C LEU A 184 0.02 -11.81 13.58
N PRO A 185 -0.63 -12.75 14.29
CA PRO A 185 -0.21 -13.15 15.63
C PRO A 185 1.22 -13.66 15.69
N GLY A 186 2.04 -13.03 16.54
CA GLY A 186 3.45 -13.35 16.73
C GLY A 186 4.40 -12.79 15.67
N PHE A 187 3.92 -11.93 14.77
CA PHE A 187 4.81 -11.14 13.92
C PHE A 187 5.45 -10.04 14.77
N SER A 188 6.78 -10.05 14.83
CA SER A 188 7.54 -9.10 15.67
C SER A 188 8.92 -8.91 15.06
N VAL A 189 9.22 -7.68 14.60
CA VAL A 189 10.47 -7.36 13.90
C VAL A 189 10.97 -5.98 14.35
N PRO A 190 12.27 -5.83 14.70
CA PRO A 190 12.86 -4.52 14.96
C PRO A 190 12.73 -3.58 13.76
N VAL A 191 12.31 -2.35 14.00
CA VAL A 191 12.18 -1.33 12.92
C VAL A 191 13.52 -1.10 12.23
N SER A 192 14.63 -1.16 12.98
CA SER A 192 15.98 -1.03 12.41
C SER A 192 16.30 -2.12 11.38
N GLU A 193 15.85 -3.35 11.57
CA GLU A 193 16.07 -4.44 10.60
C GLU A 193 15.29 -4.20 9.30
N ILE A 194 14.10 -3.62 9.39
CA ILE A 194 13.26 -3.35 8.22
C ILE A 194 13.93 -2.33 7.30
N PHE A 195 14.50 -1.26 7.88
CA PHE A 195 15.14 -0.21 7.10
C PHE A 195 16.63 -0.44 6.82
N ALA A 196 17.24 -1.48 7.39
CA ALA A 196 18.64 -1.82 7.14
C ALA A 196 18.91 -2.14 5.65
N VAL A 197 17.90 -2.59 4.91
CA VAL A 197 18.01 -2.84 3.46
C VAL A 197 18.35 -1.58 2.66
N LEU A 198 18.04 -0.39 3.20
CA LEU A 198 18.33 0.90 2.56
C LEU A 198 19.72 1.44 2.92
N ASP A 199 20.45 0.79 3.80
CA ASP A 199 21.81 1.19 4.16
C ASP A 199 22.78 0.64 3.13
N ASP A 200 23.86 1.40 2.82
CA ASP A 200 24.88 0.99 1.86
C ASP A 200 25.51 -0.34 2.28
N LEU A 201 25.65 -1.27 1.34
CA LEU A 201 26.29 -2.59 1.57
C LEU A 201 27.80 -2.49 1.86
N GLU A 202 28.37 -1.26 1.85
CA GLU A 202 29.81 -1.02 2.02
C GLU A 202 30.27 -0.91 3.49
N ASN A 203 29.38 -1.11 4.47
CA ASN A 203 29.69 -0.94 5.90
C ASN A 203 29.90 -2.26 6.66
N GLU A 204 30.40 -3.31 6.02
CA GLU A 204 30.91 -4.52 6.69
C GLU A 204 32.45 -4.57 6.71
#